data_654ab3d21e473988f3e6abc5cce1cbb2
#
_entry.id   654ab3d21e473988f3e6abc5cce1cbb2
#
_cell.length_a   1.000
_cell.length_b   1.000
_cell.length_c   1.000
_cell.angle_alpha   90.00
_cell.angle_beta   90.00
_cell.angle_gamma   90.00
#
_symmetry.space_group_name_H-M   'P 1'
#
loop_
_entity.id
_entity.type
_entity.pdbx_description
1 polymer ?
#
loop_
_entity_poly.entity_id
_entity_poly.type
_entity_poly.pdbx_seq_one_letter_code
_entity_poly.pdbx_strand_id
1 'polypeptide(L)'
;MPHDHHHEHHHHEKDQHGNPKDLEAFIAKLEDPARVEWQKPDEVMEALKLGPEDVVGEIGAGPGFFTLRLARRARHVYAVDVEPRLLPVLRDRLVATAVRNVTPVLGLAEHPLLPRGACDLVLMVDTLHHLPDRVAYLRGLAGSLRPGGRVAIIDWHKRELPVGPVLEHKVAREEALLAGEQAGLALVDEPSFLPYQYFLILRPSL
;
A
#
# COMPACT_ATOMS: atom_id res chain seq x y z
N MET A 1 -5.89 13.93 43.08
CA MET A 1 -4.70 13.89 42.26
C MET A 1 -5.06 13.06 41.05
N PRO A 2 -5.36 13.63 39.87
CA PRO A 2 -5.57 12.87 38.66
C PRO A 2 -4.20 12.54 38.03
N HIS A 3 -3.97 11.30 37.69
CA HIS A 3 -2.80 10.85 36.94
C HIS A 3 -2.97 11.24 35.47
N ASP A 4 -2.13 12.19 35.04
CA ASP A 4 -1.96 12.57 33.65
C ASP A 4 -1.25 11.41 32.93
N HIS A 5 -1.96 10.69 32.08
CA HIS A 5 -1.37 9.77 31.12
C HIS A 5 -0.92 10.58 29.90
N HIS A 6 0.31 11.06 29.93
CA HIS A 6 0.98 11.53 28.75
C HIS A 6 1.15 10.35 27.78
N HIS A 7 0.35 10.30 26.74
CA HIS A 7 0.63 9.52 25.56
C HIS A 7 1.82 10.21 24.83
N GLU A 8 3.01 9.73 25.09
CA GLU A 8 4.18 10.11 24.30
C GLU A 8 3.98 9.58 22.86
N HIS A 9 3.66 10.50 21.95
CA HIS A 9 3.74 10.24 20.52
C HIS A 9 5.22 10.08 20.16
N HIS A 10 5.70 8.85 20.13
CA HIS A 10 7.00 8.55 19.57
C HIS A 10 6.98 8.87 18.07
N HIS A 11 7.49 10.04 17.71
CA HIS A 11 7.87 10.34 16.33
C HIS A 11 8.98 9.36 15.95
N HIS A 12 8.65 8.34 15.15
CA HIS A 12 9.68 7.49 14.59
C HIS A 12 10.56 8.34 13.67
N GLU A 13 11.78 8.62 14.11
CA GLU A 13 12.76 9.31 13.28
C GLU A 13 13.01 8.49 12.01
N LYS A 14 12.89 9.15 10.87
CA LYS A 14 13.18 8.59 9.55
C LYS A 14 14.60 8.96 9.11
N ASP A 15 15.20 8.14 8.24
CA ASP A 15 16.45 8.51 7.56
C ASP A 15 16.20 9.57 6.47
N GLN A 16 17.25 9.92 5.71
CA GLN A 16 17.18 10.91 4.62
C GLN A 16 16.20 10.52 3.49
N HIS A 17 15.82 9.24 3.39
CA HIS A 17 14.87 8.70 2.41
C HIS A 17 13.48 8.44 3.02
N GLY A 18 13.28 8.81 4.30
CA GLY A 18 12.02 8.58 4.99
C GLY A 18 11.83 7.17 5.54
N ASN A 19 12.86 6.32 5.48
CA ASN A 19 12.85 4.97 6.04
C ASN A 19 12.96 4.98 7.59
N PRO A 20 12.38 3.98 8.28
CA PRO A 20 12.41 3.96 9.75
C PRO A 20 13.82 3.72 10.28
N LYS A 21 14.25 4.50 11.28
CA LYS A 21 15.53 4.25 11.98
C LYS A 21 15.46 2.97 12.80
N ASP A 22 14.36 2.72 13.49
CA ASP A 22 14.09 1.49 14.24
C ASP A 22 13.19 0.57 13.42
N LEU A 23 13.80 -0.43 12.80
CA LEU A 23 13.10 -1.39 11.95
C LEU A 23 12.19 -2.33 12.75
N GLU A 24 12.61 -2.77 13.95
CA GLU A 24 11.84 -3.71 14.77
C GLU A 24 10.54 -3.06 15.25
N ALA A 25 10.63 -1.83 15.79
CA ALA A 25 9.46 -1.07 16.20
C ALA A 25 8.54 -0.76 15.03
N PHE A 26 9.09 -0.48 13.84
CA PHE A 26 8.32 -0.26 12.63
C PHE A 26 7.56 -1.52 12.19
N ILE A 27 8.24 -2.68 12.17
CA ILE A 27 7.60 -3.96 11.86
C ILE A 27 6.49 -4.26 12.88
N ALA A 28 6.76 -4.12 14.17
CA ALA A 28 5.77 -4.35 15.22
C ALA A 28 4.50 -3.50 15.02
N LYS A 29 4.67 -2.22 14.63
CA LYS A 29 3.53 -1.34 14.28
C LYS A 29 2.76 -1.82 13.06
N LEU A 30 3.45 -2.28 12.00
CA LEU A 30 2.81 -2.80 10.80
C LEU A 30 2.06 -4.12 11.02
N GLU A 31 2.41 -4.83 12.09
CA GLU A 31 1.87 -6.14 12.47
C GLU A 31 0.91 -6.10 13.64
N ASP A 32 0.61 -4.90 14.15
CA ASP A 32 -0.33 -4.74 15.26
C ASP A 32 -1.65 -5.47 14.94
N PRO A 33 -2.07 -6.44 15.76
CA PRO A 33 -3.34 -7.14 15.57
C PRO A 33 -4.55 -6.21 15.50
N ALA A 34 -4.53 -5.07 16.20
CA ALA A 34 -5.58 -4.06 16.15
C ALA A 34 -5.77 -3.47 14.74
N ARG A 35 -4.77 -3.59 13.86
CA ARG A 35 -4.86 -3.17 12.46
C ARG A 35 -6.01 -3.88 11.72
N VAL A 36 -6.29 -5.13 12.05
CA VAL A 36 -7.34 -5.91 11.39
C VAL A 36 -8.72 -5.27 11.58
N GLU A 37 -8.98 -4.66 12.74
CA GLU A 37 -10.28 -4.07 13.07
C GLU A 37 -10.62 -2.86 12.18
N TRP A 38 -9.64 -2.01 11.90
CA TRP A 38 -9.87 -0.79 11.13
C TRP A 38 -9.44 -0.88 9.66
N GLN A 39 -8.43 -1.69 9.33
CA GLN A 39 -7.99 -1.88 7.94
C GLN A 39 -8.82 -2.92 7.19
N LYS A 40 -9.57 -3.77 7.92
CA LYS A 40 -10.54 -4.74 7.38
C LYS A 40 -10.00 -5.51 6.16
N PRO A 41 -8.86 -6.24 6.34
CA PRO A 41 -8.17 -6.81 5.20
C PRO A 41 -9.00 -7.82 4.40
N ASP A 42 -9.93 -8.52 5.03
CA ASP A 42 -10.76 -9.50 4.32
C ASP A 42 -11.79 -8.80 3.43
N GLU A 43 -12.44 -7.73 3.92
CA GLU A 43 -13.35 -6.90 3.12
C GLU A 43 -12.60 -6.17 1.99
N VAL A 44 -11.35 -5.74 2.23
CA VAL A 44 -10.48 -5.20 1.17
C VAL A 44 -10.25 -6.26 0.09
N MET A 45 -9.88 -7.48 0.49
CA MET A 45 -9.64 -8.57 -0.46
C MET A 45 -10.89 -8.93 -1.27
N GLU A 46 -12.10 -8.86 -0.67
CA GLU A 46 -13.37 -9.05 -1.40
C GLU A 46 -13.63 -7.91 -2.41
N ALA A 47 -13.41 -6.66 -1.99
CA ALA A 47 -13.61 -5.50 -2.85
C ALA A 47 -12.65 -5.46 -4.04
N LEU A 48 -11.46 -6.03 -3.91
CA LEU A 48 -10.49 -6.14 -5.01
C LEU A 48 -10.94 -7.10 -6.11
N LYS A 49 -11.85 -8.04 -5.86
CA LYS A 49 -12.43 -8.98 -6.84
C LYS A 49 -11.35 -9.67 -7.68
N LEU A 50 -10.33 -10.22 -7.01
CA LEU A 50 -9.23 -10.93 -7.67
C LEU A 50 -9.67 -12.31 -8.17
N GLY A 51 -9.24 -12.64 -9.38
CA GLY A 51 -9.32 -13.98 -9.94
C GLY A 51 -8.03 -14.78 -9.74
N PRO A 52 -8.09 -16.13 -9.82
CA PRO A 52 -6.93 -16.99 -9.60
C PRO A 52 -5.84 -16.85 -10.66
N GLU A 53 -6.15 -16.24 -11.80
CA GLU A 53 -5.20 -15.99 -12.89
C GLU A 53 -4.61 -14.57 -12.85
N ASP A 54 -5.07 -13.72 -11.94
CA ASP A 54 -4.61 -12.34 -11.86
C ASP A 54 -3.16 -12.25 -11.40
N VAL A 55 -2.43 -11.32 -12.00
CA VAL A 55 -1.10 -10.88 -11.57
C VAL A 55 -1.24 -9.54 -10.86
N VAL A 56 -0.71 -9.47 -9.66
CA VAL A 56 -0.83 -8.29 -8.78
C VAL A 56 0.53 -7.65 -8.54
N GLY A 57 0.61 -6.33 -8.67
CA GLY A 57 1.68 -5.52 -8.09
C GLY A 57 1.22 -4.98 -6.73
N GLU A 58 2.00 -5.12 -5.68
CA GLU A 58 1.76 -4.49 -4.38
C GLU A 58 2.86 -3.48 -4.11
N ILE A 59 2.50 -2.23 -3.84
CA ILE A 59 3.42 -1.14 -3.56
C ILE A 59 3.40 -0.79 -2.07
N GLY A 60 4.57 -0.81 -1.43
CA GLY A 60 4.69 -0.69 0.01
C GLY A 60 4.30 -2.00 0.71
N ALA A 61 4.83 -3.12 0.22
CA ALA A 61 4.50 -4.46 0.71
C ALA A 61 4.85 -4.66 2.20
N GLY A 62 5.84 -3.92 2.69
CA GLY A 62 6.30 -4.04 4.06
C GLY A 62 6.69 -5.48 4.41
N PRO A 63 6.36 -5.93 5.63
CA PRO A 63 6.62 -7.30 6.04
C PRO A 63 5.61 -8.32 5.47
N GLY A 64 4.67 -7.91 4.58
CA GLY A 64 3.80 -8.83 3.86
C GLY A 64 2.36 -8.95 4.38
N PHE A 65 1.83 -7.93 5.05
CA PHE A 65 0.47 -7.95 5.62
C PHE A 65 -0.61 -8.22 4.55
N PHE A 66 -0.59 -7.51 3.42
CA PHE A 66 -1.47 -7.80 2.29
C PHE A 66 -0.87 -8.82 1.33
N THR A 67 0.45 -8.87 1.16
CA THR A 67 1.14 -9.81 0.26
C THR A 67 0.68 -11.25 0.45
N LEU A 68 0.63 -11.73 1.71
CA LEU A 68 0.23 -13.11 2.02
C LEU A 68 -1.25 -13.37 1.70
N ARG A 69 -2.11 -12.36 1.78
CA ARG A 69 -3.54 -12.45 1.43
C ARG A 69 -3.74 -12.44 -0.08
N LEU A 70 -3.02 -11.57 -0.78
CA LEU A 70 -3.00 -11.50 -2.25
C LEU A 70 -2.51 -12.81 -2.85
N ALA A 71 -1.43 -13.39 -2.32
CA ALA A 71 -0.84 -14.63 -2.80
C ALA A 71 -1.79 -15.83 -2.74
N ARG A 72 -2.78 -15.81 -1.82
CA ARG A 72 -3.80 -16.89 -1.72
C ARG A 72 -4.88 -16.78 -2.80
N ARG A 73 -5.01 -15.65 -3.48
CA ARG A 73 -6.09 -15.36 -4.44
C ARG A 73 -5.60 -15.12 -5.86
N ALA A 74 -4.36 -14.67 -6.00
CA ALA A 74 -3.76 -14.31 -7.29
C ALA A 74 -2.82 -15.40 -7.81
N ARG A 75 -2.61 -15.42 -9.12
CA ARG A 75 -1.61 -16.27 -9.77
C ARG A 75 -0.19 -15.90 -9.35
N HIS A 76 0.08 -14.62 -9.26
CA HIS A 76 1.40 -14.10 -8.91
C HIS A 76 1.31 -12.71 -8.27
N VAL A 77 2.23 -12.41 -7.34
CA VAL A 77 2.35 -11.11 -6.69
C VAL A 77 3.78 -10.59 -6.82
N TYR A 78 3.95 -9.38 -7.36
CA TYR A 78 5.16 -8.59 -7.25
C TYR A 78 5.03 -7.71 -6.01
N ALA A 79 5.76 -8.06 -4.94
CA ALA A 79 5.72 -7.34 -3.68
C ALA A 79 6.87 -6.33 -3.62
N VAL A 80 6.54 -5.06 -3.88
CA VAL A 80 7.52 -3.97 -4.02
C VAL A 80 7.61 -3.19 -2.72
N ASP A 81 8.84 -2.99 -2.22
CA ASP A 81 9.12 -2.08 -1.12
C ASP A 81 10.42 -1.33 -1.36
N VAL A 82 10.51 -0.08 -0.87
CA VAL A 82 11.71 0.76 -1.01
C VAL A 82 12.70 0.54 0.13
N GLU A 83 12.26 -0.06 1.25
CA GLU A 83 13.10 -0.33 2.40
C GLU A 83 13.79 -1.71 2.23
N PRO A 84 15.11 -1.74 1.91
CA PRO A 84 15.79 -2.99 1.60
C PRO A 84 15.83 -3.99 2.78
N ARG A 85 15.74 -3.49 4.01
CA ARG A 85 15.76 -4.34 5.22
C ARG A 85 14.46 -5.12 5.42
N LEU A 86 13.34 -4.71 4.78
CA LEU A 86 12.07 -5.45 4.82
C LEU A 86 12.03 -6.65 3.88
N LEU A 87 12.83 -6.66 2.81
CA LEU A 87 12.82 -7.76 1.84
C LEU A 87 13.25 -9.10 2.45
N PRO A 88 14.30 -9.20 3.28
CA PRO A 88 14.62 -10.42 4.00
C PRO A 88 13.48 -10.88 4.92
N VAL A 89 12.87 -9.95 5.67
CA VAL A 89 11.72 -10.25 6.55
C VAL A 89 10.55 -10.84 5.77
N LEU A 90 10.21 -10.24 4.63
CA LEU A 90 9.17 -10.76 3.74
C LEU A 90 9.54 -12.16 3.22
N ARG A 91 10.78 -12.37 2.77
CA ARG A 91 11.25 -13.68 2.27
C ARG A 91 11.13 -14.77 3.32
N ASP A 92 11.56 -14.49 4.55
CA ASP A 92 11.49 -15.45 5.66
C ASP A 92 10.04 -15.84 5.94
N ARG A 93 9.09 -14.91 5.84
CA ARG A 93 7.66 -15.18 5.98
C ARG A 93 7.09 -16.01 4.85
N LEU A 94 7.48 -15.73 3.60
CA LEU A 94 7.07 -16.52 2.45
C LEU A 94 7.53 -17.98 2.62
N VAL A 95 8.75 -18.19 3.10
CA VAL A 95 9.28 -19.53 3.42
C VAL A 95 8.47 -20.19 4.54
N ALA A 96 8.27 -19.49 5.65
CA ALA A 96 7.55 -20.00 6.83
C ALA A 96 6.09 -20.36 6.51
N THR A 97 5.46 -19.68 5.55
CA THR A 97 4.08 -19.91 5.12
C THR A 97 3.95 -20.75 3.86
N ALA A 98 5.09 -21.28 3.34
CA ALA A 98 5.16 -22.06 2.10
C ALA A 98 4.57 -21.38 0.86
N VAL A 99 4.52 -20.04 0.84
CA VAL A 99 4.06 -19.23 -0.30
C VAL A 99 5.16 -19.17 -1.36
N ARG A 100 4.83 -19.48 -2.62
CA ARG A 100 5.80 -19.60 -3.73
C ARG A 100 5.51 -18.69 -4.93
N ASN A 101 4.36 -18.05 -4.95
CA ASN A 101 3.89 -17.20 -6.06
C ASN A 101 4.09 -15.71 -5.77
N VAL A 102 5.10 -15.34 -5.00
CA VAL A 102 5.46 -13.96 -4.68
C VAL A 102 6.91 -13.69 -5.09
N THR A 103 7.13 -12.58 -5.77
CA THR A 103 8.46 -12.03 -6.07
C THR A 103 8.67 -10.74 -5.28
N PRO A 104 9.49 -10.72 -4.21
CA PRO A 104 9.91 -9.50 -3.56
C PRO A 104 10.78 -8.65 -4.49
N VAL A 105 10.46 -7.36 -4.59
CA VAL A 105 11.14 -6.40 -5.46
C VAL A 105 11.60 -5.20 -4.64
N LEU A 106 12.89 -4.84 -4.76
CA LEU A 106 13.36 -3.56 -4.24
C LEU A 106 12.97 -2.47 -5.21
N GLY A 107 12.00 -1.64 -4.82
CA GLY A 107 11.52 -0.49 -5.58
C GLY A 107 12.36 0.75 -5.36
N LEU A 108 12.01 1.80 -6.07
CA LEU A 108 12.55 3.15 -5.90
C LEU A 108 11.43 4.10 -5.47
N ALA A 109 11.77 5.16 -4.76
CA ALA A 109 10.79 6.16 -4.35
C ALA A 109 10.10 6.85 -5.55
N GLU A 110 10.79 6.92 -6.67
CA GLU A 110 10.35 7.56 -7.91
C GLU A 110 9.76 6.56 -8.94
N HIS A 111 10.01 5.24 -8.77
CA HIS A 111 9.58 4.24 -9.76
C HIS A 111 9.35 2.87 -9.13
N PRO A 112 8.19 2.22 -9.40
CA PRO A 112 7.82 0.95 -8.79
C PRO A 112 8.64 -0.26 -9.28
N LEU A 113 9.33 -0.15 -10.42
CA LEU A 113 10.06 -1.24 -11.09
C LEU A 113 9.21 -2.48 -11.41
N LEU A 114 7.90 -2.29 -11.60
CA LEU A 114 7.02 -3.35 -12.08
C LEU A 114 7.19 -3.58 -13.59
N PRO A 115 7.06 -4.82 -14.08
CA PRO A 115 7.11 -5.11 -15.52
C PRO A 115 5.95 -4.42 -16.26
N ARG A 116 6.24 -3.88 -17.46
CA ARG A 116 5.22 -3.22 -18.28
C ARG A 116 4.14 -4.20 -18.73
N GLY A 117 2.89 -3.78 -18.65
CA GLY A 117 1.75 -4.56 -19.15
C GLY A 117 1.58 -5.92 -18.47
N ALA A 118 2.08 -6.10 -17.25
CA ALA A 118 2.06 -7.39 -16.57
C ALA A 118 0.94 -7.55 -15.55
N CYS A 119 0.43 -6.46 -14.97
CA CYS A 119 -0.46 -6.51 -13.82
C CYS A 119 -1.93 -6.36 -14.20
N ASP A 120 -2.80 -7.19 -13.62
CA ASP A 120 -4.26 -7.02 -13.65
C ASP A 120 -4.71 -6.03 -12.58
N LEU A 121 -3.97 -5.98 -11.48
CA LEU A 121 -4.17 -5.05 -10.38
C LEU A 121 -2.82 -4.55 -9.86
N VAL A 122 -2.74 -3.26 -9.52
CA VAL A 122 -1.72 -2.75 -8.63
C VAL A 122 -2.41 -2.25 -7.37
N LEU A 123 -2.04 -2.79 -6.21
CA LEU A 123 -2.52 -2.36 -4.89
C LEU A 123 -1.49 -1.48 -4.21
N MET A 124 -1.94 -0.37 -3.65
CA MET A 124 -1.14 0.54 -2.82
C MET A 124 -1.93 0.82 -1.53
N VAL A 125 -1.36 0.45 -0.38
CA VAL A 125 -1.98 0.68 0.94
C VAL A 125 -1.03 1.47 1.81
N ASP A 126 -1.51 2.59 2.36
CA ASP A 126 -0.73 3.46 3.27
C ASP A 126 0.62 3.91 2.69
N THR A 127 0.68 4.14 1.38
CA THR A 127 1.94 4.39 0.65
C THR A 127 1.92 5.66 -0.18
N LEU A 128 0.75 6.08 -0.70
CA LEU A 128 0.64 7.23 -1.59
C LEU A 128 1.18 8.52 -0.95
N HIS A 129 0.96 8.70 0.36
CA HIS A 129 1.41 9.86 1.10
C HIS A 129 2.95 9.95 1.26
N HIS A 130 3.68 8.88 0.97
CA HIS A 130 5.15 8.85 0.98
C HIS A 130 5.77 9.22 -0.37
N LEU A 131 5.00 9.22 -1.46
CA LEU A 131 5.53 9.43 -2.81
C LEU A 131 5.92 10.90 -3.03
N PRO A 132 7.15 11.18 -3.50
CA PRO A 132 7.61 12.55 -3.76
C PRO A 132 6.91 13.16 -4.98
N ASP A 133 6.72 12.39 -6.06
CA ASP A 133 5.96 12.77 -7.26
C ASP A 133 4.88 11.72 -7.54
N ARG A 134 3.68 11.98 -7.02
CA ARG A 134 2.53 11.07 -7.15
C ARG A 134 2.11 10.87 -8.59
N VAL A 135 2.13 11.94 -9.39
CA VAL A 135 1.69 11.91 -10.80
C VAL A 135 2.63 11.03 -11.63
N ALA A 136 3.95 11.26 -11.53
CA ALA A 136 4.93 10.45 -12.25
C ALA A 136 4.87 8.99 -11.81
N TYR A 137 4.74 8.73 -10.51
CA TYR A 137 4.66 7.36 -9.98
C TYR A 137 3.40 6.64 -10.44
N LEU A 138 2.21 7.26 -10.34
CA LEU A 138 0.94 6.70 -10.81
C LEU A 138 0.94 6.45 -12.32
N ARG A 139 1.59 7.32 -13.10
CA ARG A 139 1.79 7.09 -14.55
C ARG A 139 2.68 5.86 -14.80
N GLY A 140 3.70 5.64 -13.99
CA GLY A 140 4.51 4.41 -14.00
C GLY A 140 3.67 3.17 -13.71
N LEU A 141 2.78 3.24 -12.72
CA LEU A 141 1.84 2.16 -12.40
C LEU A 141 0.87 1.89 -13.55
N ALA A 142 0.30 2.93 -14.17
CA ALA A 142 -0.55 2.77 -15.34
C ALA A 142 0.16 2.01 -16.47
N GLY A 143 1.46 2.27 -16.67
CA GLY A 143 2.29 1.57 -17.66
C GLY A 143 2.56 0.09 -17.32
N SER A 144 2.39 -0.33 -16.08
CA SER A 144 2.53 -1.73 -15.66
C SER A 144 1.25 -2.55 -15.82
N LEU A 145 0.10 -1.88 -16.02
CA LEU A 145 -1.19 -2.54 -16.20
C LEU A 145 -1.31 -3.17 -17.59
N ARG A 146 -1.90 -4.35 -17.63
CA ARG A 146 -2.41 -4.94 -18.88
C ARG A 146 -3.74 -4.30 -19.28
N PRO A 147 -4.22 -4.50 -20.53
CA PRO A 147 -5.55 -4.04 -20.93
C PRO A 147 -6.64 -4.51 -19.94
N GLY A 148 -7.46 -3.58 -19.45
CA GLY A 148 -8.47 -3.86 -18.43
C GLY A 148 -7.97 -3.90 -16.98
N GLY A 149 -6.66 -3.73 -16.76
CA GLY A 149 -6.07 -3.65 -15.43
C GLY A 149 -6.48 -2.39 -14.67
N ARG A 150 -6.23 -2.37 -13.36
CA ARG A 150 -6.63 -1.29 -12.44
C ARG A 150 -5.59 -1.02 -11.35
N VAL A 151 -5.61 0.17 -10.82
CA VAL A 151 -4.87 0.58 -9.61
C VAL A 151 -5.88 0.73 -8.47
N ALA A 152 -5.60 0.11 -7.34
CA ALA A 152 -6.34 0.28 -6.09
C ALA A 152 -5.49 1.04 -5.09
N ILE A 153 -5.99 2.16 -4.60
CA ILE A 153 -5.29 3.04 -3.64
C ILE A 153 -6.12 3.09 -2.36
N ILE A 154 -5.52 2.70 -1.25
CA ILE A 154 -6.06 2.87 0.10
C ILE A 154 -5.12 3.77 0.86
N ASP A 155 -5.59 4.95 1.30
CA ASP A 155 -4.79 5.88 2.07
C ASP A 155 -5.66 6.70 3.04
N TRP A 156 -5.04 7.41 3.95
CA TRP A 156 -5.66 8.04 5.11
C TRP A 156 -6.52 9.24 4.74
N HIS A 157 -7.74 9.31 5.28
CA HIS A 157 -8.52 10.55 5.24
C HIS A 157 -7.73 11.69 5.89
N LYS A 158 -7.64 12.86 5.22
CA LYS A 158 -6.92 14.04 5.72
C LYS A 158 -7.71 14.74 6.83
N ARG A 159 -7.76 14.10 7.98
CA ARG A 159 -8.37 14.60 9.23
C ARG A 159 -7.65 13.98 10.42
N GLU A 160 -7.88 14.50 11.63
CA GLU A 160 -7.42 13.86 12.86
C GLU A 160 -8.04 12.47 12.99
N LEU A 161 -7.22 11.47 13.26
CA LEU A 161 -7.59 10.07 13.36
C LEU A 161 -6.86 9.42 14.54
N PRO A 162 -7.45 8.39 15.19
CA PRO A 162 -6.81 7.71 16.32
C PRO A 162 -5.59 6.87 15.91
N VAL A 163 -5.42 6.63 14.62
CA VAL A 163 -4.33 5.84 14.03
C VAL A 163 -3.80 6.51 12.76
N GLY A 164 -2.63 6.10 12.30
CA GLY A 164 -2.04 6.58 11.05
C GLY A 164 -1.01 7.69 11.25
N PRO A 165 -0.59 8.35 10.17
CA PRO A 165 0.37 9.45 10.22
C PRO A 165 -0.27 10.74 10.76
N VAL A 166 0.56 11.73 11.12
CA VAL A 166 0.10 13.08 11.47
C VAL A 166 -0.61 13.75 10.29
N LEU A 167 -1.45 14.74 10.58
CA LEU A 167 -2.32 15.38 9.58
C LEU A 167 -1.56 15.92 8.36
N GLU A 168 -0.38 16.50 8.60
CA GLU A 168 0.47 17.14 7.59
C GLU A 168 1.01 16.12 6.56
N HIS A 169 1.16 14.85 6.94
CA HIS A 169 1.63 13.80 6.06
C HIS A 169 0.51 13.12 5.28
N LYS A 170 -0.75 13.39 5.60
CA LYS A 170 -1.89 12.80 4.88
C LYS A 170 -2.16 13.51 3.56
N VAL A 171 -2.55 12.75 2.56
CA VAL A 171 -2.98 13.25 1.24
C VAL A 171 -4.50 13.27 1.21
N ALA A 172 -5.10 14.40 0.84
CA ALA A 172 -6.55 14.44 0.69
C ALA A 172 -7.00 13.54 -0.45
N ARG A 173 -8.21 12.98 -0.31
CA ARG A 173 -8.83 12.14 -1.34
C ARG A 173 -8.87 12.84 -2.71
N GLU A 174 -9.23 14.11 -2.72
CA GLU A 174 -9.30 14.96 -3.93
C GLU A 174 -7.93 15.16 -4.56
N GLU A 175 -6.87 15.30 -3.74
CA GLU A 175 -5.48 15.39 -4.23
C GLU A 175 -5.04 14.05 -4.85
N ALA A 176 -5.43 12.93 -4.26
CA ALA A 176 -5.15 11.60 -4.81
C ALA A 176 -5.85 11.37 -6.16
N LEU A 177 -7.11 11.77 -6.27
CA LEU A 177 -7.88 11.70 -7.52
C LEU A 177 -7.28 12.58 -8.61
N LEU A 178 -6.95 13.83 -8.28
CA LEU A 178 -6.33 14.75 -9.23
C LEU A 178 -4.98 14.20 -9.75
N ALA A 179 -4.17 13.63 -8.86
CA ALA A 179 -2.92 12.98 -9.27
C ALA A 179 -3.17 11.77 -10.19
N GLY A 180 -4.22 11.00 -9.92
CA GLY A 180 -4.68 9.91 -10.78
C GLY A 180 -5.07 10.40 -12.18
N GLU A 181 -5.92 11.42 -12.26
CA GLU A 181 -6.35 12.03 -13.52
C GLU A 181 -5.18 12.56 -14.35
N GLN A 182 -4.25 13.26 -13.72
CA GLN A 182 -3.02 13.77 -14.36
C GLN A 182 -2.08 12.64 -14.80
N ALA A 183 -2.18 11.48 -14.18
CA ALA A 183 -1.46 10.27 -14.57
C ALA A 183 -2.18 9.46 -15.68
N GLY A 184 -3.37 9.89 -16.12
CA GLY A 184 -4.19 9.20 -17.13
C GLY A 184 -5.04 8.06 -16.55
N LEU A 185 -5.40 8.15 -15.26
CA LEU A 185 -6.25 7.19 -14.55
C LEU A 185 -7.57 7.85 -14.15
N ALA A 186 -8.69 7.18 -14.36
CA ALA A 186 -10.02 7.64 -13.95
C ALA A 186 -10.60 6.76 -12.85
N LEU A 187 -11.34 7.37 -11.91
CA LEU A 187 -12.07 6.66 -10.86
C LEU A 187 -13.18 5.79 -11.47
N VAL A 188 -13.23 4.52 -11.10
CA VAL A 188 -14.25 3.58 -11.54
C VAL A 188 -15.06 2.95 -10.40
N ASP A 189 -14.51 2.94 -9.19
CA ASP A 189 -15.21 2.44 -8.00
C ASP A 189 -14.57 3.04 -6.73
N GLU A 190 -15.36 3.15 -5.67
CA GLU A 190 -14.93 3.69 -4.38
C GLU A 190 -15.64 2.99 -3.21
N PRO A 191 -15.10 1.85 -2.73
CA PRO A 191 -15.63 1.21 -1.53
C PRO A 191 -15.47 2.09 -0.29
N SER A 192 -16.54 2.22 0.53
CA SER A 192 -16.60 3.18 1.64
C SER A 192 -16.65 2.55 3.03
N PHE A 193 -16.27 1.29 3.17
CA PHE A 193 -16.39 0.55 4.44
C PHE A 193 -15.22 0.79 5.42
N LEU A 194 -14.12 1.41 4.97
CA LEU A 194 -12.96 1.68 5.82
C LEU A 194 -13.20 2.93 6.68
N PRO A 195 -13.05 2.85 8.02
CA PRO A 195 -13.40 3.95 8.91
C PRO A 195 -12.43 5.15 8.85
N TYR A 196 -11.17 4.90 8.48
CA TYR A 196 -10.09 5.88 8.56
C TYR A 196 -9.42 6.18 7.22
N GLN A 197 -9.74 5.42 6.19
CA GLN A 197 -9.08 5.48 4.88
C GLN A 197 -10.10 5.62 3.76
N TYR A 198 -9.72 6.33 2.70
CA TYR A 198 -10.43 6.24 1.43
C TYR A 198 -9.89 5.04 0.64
N PHE A 199 -10.73 4.48 -0.21
CA PHE A 199 -10.39 3.37 -1.08
C PHE A 199 -10.82 3.70 -2.51
N LEU A 200 -9.84 3.98 -3.39
CA LEU A 200 -10.08 4.37 -4.77
C LEU A 200 -9.67 3.24 -5.71
N ILE A 201 -10.52 2.88 -6.66
CA ILE A 201 -10.19 1.97 -7.75
C ILE A 201 -10.19 2.77 -9.04
N LEU A 202 -9.01 2.85 -9.67
CA LEU A 202 -8.75 3.65 -10.85
C LEU A 202 -8.42 2.74 -12.05
N ARG A 203 -8.80 3.18 -13.26
CA ARG A 203 -8.39 2.53 -14.52
C ARG A 203 -7.79 3.54 -15.48
N PRO A 204 -6.93 3.10 -16.42
CA PRO A 204 -6.50 3.96 -17.51
C PRO A 204 -7.70 4.59 -18.20
N SER A 205 -7.65 5.92 -18.40
CA SER A 205 -8.63 6.65 -19.21
C SER A 205 -8.51 6.19 -20.67
N LEU A 206 -9.64 6.01 -21.35
CA LEU A 206 -9.70 5.63 -22.76
C LEU A 206 -9.15 6.75 -23.65
#